data_cb9ab46c2477986cb3f89898373bf87a
#
_entry.id   cb9ab46c2477986cb3f89898373bf87a
#
_cell.length_a   1.000
_cell.length_b   1.000
_cell.length_c   1.000
_cell.angle_alpha   90.00
_cell.angle_beta   90.00
_cell.angle_gamma   90.00
#
_symmetry.space_group_name_H-M   'P 1'
#
loop_
_entity.id
_entity.type
_entity.pdbx_description
1 polymer ?
#
loop_
_entity_poly.entity_id
_entity_poly.type
_entity_poly.pdbx_seq_one_letter_code
_entity_poly.pdbx_strand_id
1 'polypeptide(L)'
;MLNQAVYETDFCIIGGGLSGTIAALAAARKGAKVVLIQDRPVLGGNSSSEIRMWVRGARGYCNKETGILAEFEEENIYRNSTLSPSLWDSVLYGKIKENENITLLLNASCMDAETKDGKIVSVTAWQLTTYTYCKVYAGLFADCSGDSILAFLTDAKHRIGREGHAEFGERIGPETADEKTMGMSILLQARETDRKVSFVPPEWANVYETDEAFSPFIRTETQNGTEIKPEARDHEIGTSGGNLWWMELGGEGPAIENTERTRDELLKIAFGVWDHIKNRGEHGCDNWELEWVGFLPGKRESVRYIGDIVLTQNDIEENRRFDDAVAYGGWPMDDHNPGGIKADSPSVMYPAPSPYEIPYRCLYSVNIDNLFFAGRNISATHAAMSSTRVMGTCSLLGQAIGNAAAICVKENLLPRDII
;
A
#
# COMPACT_ATOMS: atom_id res chain seq x y z
N MET A 1 -8.63 3.51 -35.71
CA MET A 1 -9.25 2.37 -35.01
C MET A 1 -8.45 2.14 -33.74
N LEU A 2 -9.07 1.92 -32.58
CA LEU A 2 -8.33 1.59 -31.35
C LEU A 2 -7.75 0.18 -31.48
N ASN A 3 -6.57 -0.05 -30.90
CA ASN A 3 -5.91 -1.34 -30.94
C ASN A 3 -6.57 -2.33 -29.97
N GLN A 4 -6.45 -3.61 -30.27
CA GLN A 4 -6.86 -4.70 -29.39
C GLN A 4 -5.73 -5.73 -29.30
N ALA A 5 -5.45 -6.19 -28.10
CA ALA A 5 -4.51 -7.27 -27.84
C ALA A 5 -5.17 -8.30 -26.91
N VAL A 6 -4.94 -9.57 -27.20
CA VAL A 6 -5.46 -10.68 -26.39
C VAL A 6 -4.28 -11.46 -25.82
N TYR A 7 -4.36 -11.79 -24.54
CA TYR A 7 -3.38 -12.57 -23.82
C TYR A 7 -4.06 -13.79 -23.18
N GLU A 8 -3.39 -14.91 -23.22
CA GLU A 8 -3.75 -16.14 -22.49
C GLU A 8 -2.62 -16.49 -21.54
N THR A 9 -2.95 -16.74 -20.30
CA THR A 9 -1.97 -16.96 -19.24
C THR A 9 -2.52 -17.89 -18.15
N ASP A 10 -1.66 -18.41 -17.28
CA ASP A 10 -2.10 -19.22 -16.15
C ASP A 10 -2.61 -18.33 -15.01
N PHE A 11 -1.92 -17.20 -14.78
CA PHE A 11 -2.18 -16.32 -13.67
C PHE A 11 -2.13 -14.84 -14.10
N CYS A 12 -3.22 -14.10 -13.87
CA CYS A 12 -3.31 -12.67 -14.14
C CYS A 12 -3.33 -11.88 -12.85
N ILE A 13 -2.40 -10.93 -12.70
CA ILE A 13 -2.25 -10.10 -11.50
C ILE A 13 -2.57 -8.65 -11.86
N ILE A 14 -3.47 -8.02 -11.11
CA ILE A 14 -3.86 -6.62 -11.22
C ILE A 14 -3.20 -5.84 -10.09
N GLY A 15 -2.33 -4.86 -10.46
CA GLY A 15 -1.57 -4.05 -9.53
C GLY A 15 -0.11 -4.49 -9.38
N GLY A 16 0.80 -3.64 -9.84
CA GLY A 16 2.26 -3.82 -9.76
C GLY A 16 2.90 -3.13 -8.55
N GLY A 17 2.20 -3.00 -7.43
CA GLY A 17 2.81 -2.70 -6.14
C GLY A 17 3.77 -3.82 -5.71
N LEU A 18 4.46 -3.68 -4.57
CA LEU A 18 5.40 -4.72 -4.12
C LEU A 18 4.74 -6.10 -4.02
N SER A 19 3.50 -6.18 -3.53
CA SER A 19 2.76 -7.45 -3.46
C SER A 19 2.61 -8.12 -4.82
N GLY A 20 2.10 -7.39 -5.82
CA GLY A 20 1.85 -7.96 -7.15
C GLY A 20 3.14 -8.24 -7.91
N THR A 21 4.15 -7.38 -7.79
CA THR A 21 5.47 -7.59 -8.39
C THR A 21 6.11 -8.86 -7.85
N ILE A 22 6.07 -9.07 -6.54
CA ILE A 22 6.63 -10.25 -5.88
C ILE A 22 5.79 -11.50 -6.16
N ALA A 23 4.45 -11.38 -6.21
CA ALA A 23 3.57 -12.48 -6.59
C ALA A 23 3.86 -12.96 -8.01
N ALA A 24 4.02 -12.03 -8.96
CA ALA A 24 4.38 -12.37 -10.34
C ALA A 24 5.70 -13.13 -10.42
N LEU A 25 6.73 -12.64 -9.74
CA LEU A 25 8.04 -13.29 -9.74
C LEU A 25 8.02 -14.65 -9.04
N ALA A 26 7.31 -14.79 -7.91
CA ALA A 26 7.20 -16.04 -7.18
C ALA A 26 6.51 -17.12 -8.02
N ALA A 27 5.40 -16.80 -8.70
CA ALA A 27 4.68 -17.70 -9.57
C ALA A 27 5.51 -18.10 -10.80
N ALA A 28 6.10 -17.11 -11.48
CA ALA A 28 6.86 -17.31 -12.70
C ALA A 28 8.14 -18.13 -12.49
N ARG A 29 8.83 -17.94 -11.36
CA ARG A 29 10.01 -18.77 -10.98
C ARG A 29 9.67 -20.26 -10.80
N LYS A 30 8.39 -20.57 -10.57
CA LYS A 30 7.89 -21.96 -10.44
C LYS A 30 7.25 -22.48 -11.75
N GLY A 31 7.36 -21.72 -12.83
CA GLY A 31 6.97 -22.12 -14.18
C GLY A 31 5.58 -21.67 -14.63
N ALA A 32 4.80 -20.98 -13.79
CA ALA A 32 3.54 -20.40 -14.22
C ALA A 32 3.75 -19.24 -15.19
N LYS A 33 2.93 -19.15 -16.23
CA LYS A 33 2.87 -17.97 -17.11
C LYS A 33 2.03 -16.90 -16.42
N VAL A 34 2.55 -15.68 -16.38
CA VAL A 34 1.95 -14.57 -15.65
C VAL A 34 1.77 -13.36 -16.55
N VAL A 35 0.60 -12.72 -16.47
CA VAL A 35 0.39 -11.35 -16.95
C VAL A 35 0.26 -10.45 -15.73
N LEU A 36 1.16 -9.46 -15.62
CA LEU A 36 1.12 -8.42 -14.59
C LEU A 36 0.64 -7.11 -15.20
N ILE A 37 -0.51 -6.62 -14.73
CA ILE A 37 -1.15 -5.37 -15.18
C ILE A 37 -0.88 -4.29 -14.15
N GLN A 38 -0.28 -3.16 -14.59
CA GLN A 38 -0.01 -2.02 -13.74
C GLN A 38 -0.49 -0.73 -14.40
N ASP A 39 -1.29 0.05 -13.67
CA ASP A 39 -1.92 1.29 -14.14
C ASP A 39 -0.96 2.46 -14.32
N ARG A 40 0.27 2.35 -13.79
CA ARG A 40 1.30 3.39 -13.82
C ARG A 40 2.54 2.95 -14.61
N PRO A 41 3.45 3.91 -14.94
CA PRO A 41 4.66 3.61 -15.71
C PRO A 41 5.71 2.81 -14.95
N VAL A 42 5.60 2.73 -13.61
CA VAL A 42 6.58 2.08 -12.73
C VAL A 42 5.93 1.06 -11.81
N LEU A 43 6.72 0.10 -11.35
CA LEU A 43 6.36 -0.87 -10.33
C LEU A 43 6.64 -0.33 -8.92
N GLY A 44 6.18 -1.04 -7.88
CA GLY A 44 6.48 -0.72 -6.49
C GLY A 44 5.35 -0.04 -5.71
N GLY A 45 4.33 0.48 -6.40
CA GLY A 45 3.19 1.14 -5.73
C GLY A 45 3.63 2.32 -4.86
N ASN A 46 3.30 2.31 -3.57
CA ASN A 46 3.68 3.39 -2.65
C ASN A 46 5.20 3.54 -2.46
N SER A 47 6.02 2.50 -2.76
CA SER A 47 7.48 2.61 -2.71
C SER A 47 8.10 3.15 -3.98
N SER A 48 7.34 3.29 -5.07
CA SER A 48 7.82 3.81 -6.34
C SER A 48 8.28 5.27 -6.26
N SER A 49 9.00 5.72 -7.27
CA SER A 49 9.44 7.12 -7.40
C SER A 49 8.29 8.12 -7.47
N GLU A 50 7.07 7.67 -7.78
CA GLU A 50 5.88 8.53 -7.84
C GLU A 50 5.34 8.93 -6.46
N ILE A 51 5.58 8.11 -5.42
CA ILE A 51 5.08 8.35 -4.05
C ILE A 51 6.22 8.42 -3.05
N ARG A 52 7.27 7.59 -3.22
CA ARG A 52 8.52 7.59 -2.43
C ARG A 52 8.36 7.23 -0.95
N MET A 53 7.33 6.45 -0.59
CA MET A 53 7.21 5.95 0.79
C MET A 53 8.22 4.82 1.04
N TRP A 54 8.87 4.84 2.20
CA TRP A 54 9.81 3.80 2.62
C TRP A 54 9.10 2.45 2.80
N VAL A 55 9.78 1.39 2.41
CA VAL A 55 9.35 0.03 2.73
C VAL A 55 9.52 -0.20 4.23
N ARG A 56 8.42 -0.29 4.96
CA ARG A 56 8.37 -0.65 6.37
C ARG A 56 7.81 -2.06 6.52
N GLY A 57 8.18 -2.71 7.62
CA GLY A 57 7.78 -4.08 7.92
C GLY A 57 7.87 -4.40 9.42
N ALA A 58 8.03 -5.68 9.76
CA ALA A 58 8.09 -6.15 11.12
C ALA A 58 9.21 -5.46 11.91
N ARG A 59 8.92 -5.07 13.14
CA ARG A 59 9.88 -4.47 14.08
C ARG A 59 10.60 -5.55 14.90
N GLY A 60 11.78 -5.20 15.40
CA GLY A 60 12.55 -6.05 16.31
C GLY A 60 13.78 -6.67 15.66
N TYR A 61 14.60 -7.32 16.51
CA TYR A 61 15.84 -7.93 16.06
C TYR A 61 15.56 -9.19 15.26
N CYS A 62 16.10 -9.27 14.04
CA CYS A 62 15.93 -10.38 13.10
C CYS A 62 14.48 -10.67 12.66
N ASN A 63 13.56 -9.73 12.82
CA ASN A 63 12.15 -9.90 12.41
C ASN A 63 11.83 -9.29 11.04
N LYS A 64 12.82 -8.67 10.38
CA LYS A 64 12.63 -8.09 9.04
C LYS A 64 12.17 -9.17 8.05
N GLU A 65 11.28 -8.78 7.16
CA GLU A 65 10.79 -9.62 6.08
C GLU A 65 11.94 -10.10 5.18
N THR A 66 11.86 -11.35 4.75
CA THR A 66 12.87 -12.05 3.98
C THR A 66 12.33 -12.45 2.59
N GLY A 67 12.92 -13.44 1.93
CA GLY A 67 12.49 -13.94 0.64
C GLY A 67 12.78 -12.96 -0.51
N ILE A 68 11.86 -12.85 -1.46
CA ILE A 68 12.04 -12.05 -2.68
C ILE A 68 12.22 -10.56 -2.36
N LEU A 69 11.58 -10.04 -1.29
CA LEU A 69 11.79 -8.66 -0.87
C LEU A 69 13.26 -8.41 -0.49
N ALA A 70 13.87 -9.30 0.28
CA ALA A 70 15.27 -9.17 0.66
C ALA A 70 16.20 -9.17 -0.57
N GLU A 71 15.91 -10.00 -1.59
CA GLU A 71 16.65 -9.99 -2.86
C GLU A 71 16.56 -8.63 -3.56
N PHE A 72 15.38 -7.99 -3.56
CA PHE A 72 15.20 -6.67 -4.15
C PHE A 72 15.96 -5.59 -3.39
N GLU A 73 15.92 -5.63 -2.04
CA GLU A 73 16.62 -4.68 -1.19
C GLU A 73 18.16 -4.82 -1.32
N GLU A 74 18.68 -6.05 -1.36
CA GLU A 74 20.10 -6.31 -1.58
C GLU A 74 20.57 -5.81 -2.95
N GLU A 75 19.81 -6.10 -4.01
CA GLU A 75 20.09 -5.60 -5.35
C GLU A 75 20.03 -4.06 -5.38
N ASN A 76 19.07 -3.47 -4.68
CA ASN A 76 18.95 -2.01 -4.59
C ASN A 76 20.18 -1.40 -3.88
N ILE A 77 20.64 -1.97 -2.78
CA ILE A 77 21.85 -1.49 -2.10
C ILE A 77 23.07 -1.59 -3.03
N TYR A 78 23.18 -2.67 -3.77
CA TYR A 78 24.31 -2.91 -4.69
C TYR A 78 24.32 -1.93 -5.87
N ARG A 79 23.15 -1.66 -6.50
CA ARG A 79 23.06 -0.85 -7.72
C ARG A 79 22.73 0.63 -7.48
N ASN A 80 22.22 0.96 -6.31
CA ASN A 80 21.64 2.27 -5.98
C ASN A 80 22.26 2.83 -4.71
N SER A 81 23.53 3.19 -4.77
CA SER A 81 24.31 3.67 -3.62
C SER A 81 23.75 4.93 -2.95
N THR A 82 22.97 5.71 -3.68
CA THR A 82 22.30 6.93 -3.19
C THR A 82 20.87 6.70 -2.72
N LEU A 83 20.36 5.48 -2.85
CA LEU A 83 18.98 5.10 -2.56
C LEU A 83 17.94 5.98 -3.30
N SER A 84 18.28 6.36 -4.54
CA SER A 84 17.39 7.13 -5.41
C SER A 84 16.11 6.34 -5.70
N PRO A 85 14.91 6.92 -5.52
CA PRO A 85 13.64 6.23 -5.79
C PRO A 85 13.48 5.76 -7.24
N SER A 86 13.98 6.51 -8.23
CA SER A 86 13.90 6.10 -9.63
C SER A 86 14.83 4.93 -9.97
N LEU A 87 15.96 4.79 -9.27
CA LEU A 87 16.81 3.60 -9.40
C LEU A 87 16.19 2.38 -8.72
N TRP A 88 15.45 2.58 -7.62
CA TRP A 88 14.61 1.53 -7.04
C TRP A 88 13.59 0.99 -8.06
N ASP A 89 12.89 1.86 -8.77
CA ASP A 89 11.96 1.45 -9.84
C ASP A 89 12.67 0.59 -10.90
N SER A 90 13.91 0.93 -11.26
CA SER A 90 14.69 0.17 -12.22
C SER A 90 15.08 -1.22 -11.74
N VAL A 91 15.33 -1.39 -10.43
CA VAL A 91 15.59 -2.69 -9.82
C VAL A 91 14.35 -3.58 -9.93
N LEU A 92 13.18 -3.06 -9.55
CA LEU A 92 11.91 -3.81 -9.66
C LEU A 92 11.60 -4.20 -11.10
N TYR A 93 11.74 -3.24 -12.02
CA TYR A 93 11.52 -3.47 -13.46
C TYR A 93 12.46 -4.54 -14.00
N GLY A 94 13.76 -4.46 -13.67
CA GLY A 94 14.78 -5.41 -14.13
C GLY A 94 14.44 -6.84 -13.70
N LYS A 95 14.13 -7.04 -12.42
CA LYS A 95 13.76 -8.38 -11.89
C LYS A 95 12.55 -8.99 -12.57
N ILE A 96 11.57 -8.18 -12.96
CA ILE A 96 10.40 -8.67 -13.71
C ILE A 96 10.77 -8.98 -15.17
N LYS A 97 11.54 -8.11 -15.82
CA LYS A 97 11.92 -8.29 -17.24
C LYS A 97 12.92 -9.43 -17.48
N GLU A 98 13.69 -9.81 -16.48
CA GLU A 98 14.60 -10.94 -16.53
C GLU A 98 13.88 -12.31 -16.57
N ASN A 99 12.58 -12.36 -16.27
CA ASN A 99 11.81 -13.60 -16.27
C ASN A 99 10.87 -13.68 -17.49
N GLU A 100 11.17 -14.62 -18.41
CA GLU A 100 10.45 -14.81 -19.67
C GLU A 100 8.98 -15.27 -19.47
N ASN A 101 8.64 -15.83 -18.31
CA ASN A 101 7.28 -16.23 -17.98
C ASN A 101 6.38 -15.05 -17.56
N ILE A 102 6.90 -13.82 -17.51
CA ILE A 102 6.11 -12.64 -17.13
C ILE A 102 5.89 -11.72 -18.33
N THR A 103 4.63 -11.51 -18.67
CA THR A 103 4.22 -10.41 -19.56
C THR A 103 3.81 -9.24 -18.70
N LEU A 104 4.58 -8.13 -18.81
CA LEU A 104 4.33 -6.90 -18.05
C LEU A 104 3.59 -5.87 -18.92
N LEU A 105 2.42 -5.42 -18.45
CA LEU A 105 1.61 -4.37 -19.06
C LEU A 105 1.62 -3.14 -18.15
N LEU A 106 2.47 -2.18 -18.43
CA LEU A 106 2.52 -0.88 -17.75
C LEU A 106 1.57 0.13 -18.41
N ASN A 107 1.17 1.16 -17.67
CA ASN A 107 0.19 2.18 -18.08
C ASN A 107 -1.14 1.55 -18.54
N ALA A 108 -1.51 0.44 -17.91
CA ALA A 108 -2.67 -0.35 -18.25
C ALA A 108 -3.61 -0.46 -17.04
N SER A 109 -4.72 0.25 -17.09
CA SER A 109 -5.74 0.25 -16.03
C SER A 109 -6.77 -0.85 -16.29
N CYS A 110 -6.93 -1.77 -15.34
CA CYS A 110 -8.03 -2.75 -15.38
C CYS A 110 -9.36 -2.02 -15.25
N MET A 111 -10.25 -2.23 -16.19
CA MET A 111 -11.50 -1.48 -16.30
C MET A 111 -12.75 -2.35 -16.44
N ASP A 112 -12.58 -3.65 -16.68
CA ASP A 112 -13.69 -4.58 -16.84
C ASP A 112 -13.25 -6.00 -16.50
N ALA A 113 -14.19 -6.84 -16.04
CA ALA A 113 -14.00 -8.26 -15.78
C ALA A 113 -15.24 -9.07 -16.18
N GLU A 114 -15.01 -10.17 -16.87
CA GLU A 114 -16.06 -11.14 -17.19
C GLU A 114 -16.05 -12.26 -16.14
N THR A 115 -17.23 -12.52 -15.56
CA THR A 115 -17.41 -13.60 -14.60
C THR A 115 -18.39 -14.64 -15.13
N LYS A 116 -18.16 -15.90 -14.77
CA LYS A 116 -19.05 -17.01 -15.08
C LYS A 116 -18.94 -18.08 -13.99
N ASP A 117 -20.07 -18.56 -13.51
CA ASP A 117 -20.17 -19.66 -12.54
C ASP A 117 -19.25 -19.45 -11.30
N GLY A 118 -19.24 -18.25 -10.74
CA GLY A 118 -18.45 -17.91 -9.54
C GLY A 118 -16.95 -17.73 -9.79
N LYS A 119 -16.52 -17.63 -11.06
CA LYS A 119 -15.12 -17.45 -11.44
C LYS A 119 -14.95 -16.27 -12.38
N ILE A 120 -13.80 -15.63 -12.32
CA ILE A 120 -13.36 -14.67 -13.33
C ILE A 120 -12.86 -15.44 -14.54
N VAL A 121 -13.32 -15.07 -15.73
CA VAL A 121 -12.91 -15.65 -17.01
C VAL A 121 -11.85 -14.80 -17.70
N SER A 122 -12.05 -13.50 -17.69
CA SER A 122 -11.12 -12.53 -18.27
C SER A 122 -11.20 -11.18 -17.60
N VAL A 123 -10.17 -10.39 -17.77
CA VAL A 123 -10.16 -8.96 -17.45
C VAL A 123 -9.81 -8.17 -18.70
N THR A 124 -10.27 -6.92 -18.77
CA THR A 124 -9.90 -5.97 -19.82
C THR A 124 -9.21 -4.78 -19.19
N ALA A 125 -8.03 -4.44 -19.70
CA ALA A 125 -7.30 -3.25 -19.30
C ALA A 125 -7.14 -2.27 -20.47
N TRP A 126 -7.23 -0.99 -20.20
CA TRP A 126 -6.91 0.08 -21.14
C TRP A 126 -5.45 0.51 -20.98
N GLN A 127 -4.61 0.24 -21.97
CA GLN A 127 -3.24 0.73 -22.01
C GLN A 127 -3.19 2.10 -22.68
N LEU A 128 -3.01 3.12 -21.84
CA LEU A 128 -3.12 4.53 -22.24
C LEU A 128 -2.10 4.93 -23.32
N THR A 129 -0.85 4.49 -23.18
CA THR A 129 0.26 4.94 -24.06
C THR A 129 0.19 4.37 -25.46
N THR A 130 -0.48 3.26 -25.66
CA THR A 130 -0.61 2.58 -26.97
C THR A 130 -2.02 2.62 -27.54
N TYR A 131 -2.98 3.20 -26.80
CA TYR A 131 -4.40 3.20 -27.14
C TYR A 131 -4.93 1.78 -27.43
N THR A 132 -4.59 0.83 -26.54
CA THR A 132 -4.88 -0.59 -26.71
C THR A 132 -5.78 -1.11 -25.63
N TYR A 133 -6.85 -1.80 -26.02
CA TYR A 133 -7.60 -2.68 -25.12
C TYR A 133 -6.86 -4.01 -25.00
N CYS A 134 -6.38 -4.31 -23.81
CA CYS A 134 -5.68 -5.54 -23.47
C CYS A 134 -6.67 -6.48 -22.76
N LYS A 135 -7.15 -7.51 -23.44
CA LYS A 135 -7.99 -8.55 -22.83
C LYS A 135 -7.13 -9.74 -22.41
N VAL A 136 -7.23 -10.12 -21.14
CA VAL A 136 -6.43 -11.19 -20.55
C VAL A 136 -7.33 -12.31 -20.05
N TYR A 137 -7.19 -13.50 -20.62
CA TYR A 137 -7.82 -14.73 -20.15
C TYR A 137 -6.83 -15.47 -19.23
N ALA A 138 -7.31 -15.94 -18.07
CA ALA A 138 -6.50 -16.70 -17.15
C ALA A 138 -7.31 -17.73 -16.36
N GLY A 139 -6.65 -18.76 -15.87
CA GLY A 139 -7.23 -19.71 -14.93
C GLY A 139 -7.38 -19.12 -13.52
N LEU A 140 -6.41 -18.28 -13.11
CA LEU A 140 -6.32 -17.68 -11.79
C LEU A 140 -6.12 -16.16 -11.91
N PHE A 141 -6.67 -15.42 -10.95
CA PHE A 141 -6.54 -13.97 -10.86
C PHE A 141 -6.08 -13.55 -9.48
N ALA A 142 -5.37 -12.42 -9.41
CA ALA A 142 -5.06 -11.77 -8.13
C ALA A 142 -5.29 -10.28 -8.21
N ASP A 143 -5.91 -9.72 -7.17
CA ASP A 143 -5.99 -8.27 -6.96
C ASP A 143 -4.92 -7.82 -5.96
N CYS A 144 -3.90 -7.16 -6.50
CA CYS A 144 -2.82 -6.50 -5.77
C CYS A 144 -2.85 -4.97 -5.99
N SER A 145 -3.98 -4.43 -6.46
CA SER A 145 -4.14 -3.00 -6.78
C SER A 145 -4.11 -2.10 -5.54
N GLY A 146 -4.34 -2.68 -4.37
CA GLY A 146 -4.46 -1.97 -3.10
C GLY A 146 -5.82 -1.27 -2.90
N ASP A 147 -6.56 -1.00 -3.97
CA ASP A 147 -7.89 -0.41 -3.94
C ASP A 147 -9.01 -1.42 -4.29
N SER A 148 -8.65 -2.72 -4.44
CA SER A 148 -9.59 -3.83 -4.70
C SER A 148 -10.45 -3.62 -5.95
N ILE A 149 -9.82 -3.25 -7.06
CA ILE A 149 -10.56 -2.95 -8.31
C ILE A 149 -11.45 -4.11 -8.76
N LEU A 150 -11.01 -5.37 -8.58
CA LEU A 150 -11.80 -6.52 -8.95
C LEU A 150 -13.03 -6.73 -8.05
N ALA A 151 -13.07 -6.15 -6.85
CA ALA A 151 -14.29 -6.17 -6.03
C ALA A 151 -15.44 -5.41 -6.69
N PHE A 152 -15.11 -4.30 -7.36
CA PHE A 152 -16.10 -3.48 -8.09
C PHE A 152 -16.45 -4.03 -9.48
N LEU A 153 -15.55 -4.78 -10.10
CA LEU A 153 -15.74 -5.34 -11.44
C LEU A 153 -16.33 -6.76 -11.41
N THR A 154 -16.41 -7.35 -10.23
CA THR A 154 -17.00 -8.68 -9.97
C THR A 154 -17.89 -8.59 -8.74
N ASP A 155 -18.60 -9.62 -8.40
CA ASP A 155 -19.38 -9.65 -7.15
C ASP A 155 -18.56 -10.16 -5.96
N ALA A 156 -17.23 -9.96 -5.96
CA ALA A 156 -16.37 -10.38 -4.84
C ALA A 156 -16.72 -9.62 -3.57
N LYS A 157 -16.96 -10.36 -2.49
CA LYS A 157 -17.32 -9.77 -1.19
C LYS A 157 -16.19 -8.94 -0.63
N HIS A 158 -16.53 -7.77 -0.14
CA HIS A 158 -15.59 -6.80 0.40
C HIS A 158 -16.20 -5.98 1.52
N ARG A 159 -15.37 -5.18 2.20
CA ARG A 159 -15.73 -4.23 3.26
C ARG A 159 -15.09 -2.88 3.00
N ILE A 160 -15.73 -1.84 3.49
CA ILE A 160 -15.22 -0.46 3.51
C ILE A 160 -15.46 0.08 4.92
N GLY A 161 -14.53 0.91 5.40
CA GLY A 161 -14.68 1.57 6.69
C GLY A 161 -14.26 0.74 7.89
N ARG A 162 -14.69 1.17 9.08
CA ARG A 162 -14.29 0.60 10.37
C ARG A 162 -15.41 -0.23 10.96
N GLU A 163 -15.06 -1.38 11.46
CA GLU A 163 -15.98 -2.26 12.19
C GLU A 163 -16.33 -1.64 13.56
N GLY A 164 -17.57 -1.84 14.03
CA GLY A 164 -17.96 -1.50 15.39
C GLY A 164 -17.46 -2.54 16.40
N HIS A 165 -17.23 -2.12 17.65
CA HIS A 165 -16.67 -2.99 18.70
C HIS A 165 -17.38 -4.34 18.84
N ALA A 166 -18.70 -4.36 18.68
CA ALA A 166 -19.49 -5.59 18.87
C ALA A 166 -19.34 -6.62 17.76
N GLU A 167 -18.86 -6.24 16.58
CA GLU A 167 -18.83 -7.16 15.43
C GLU A 167 -17.77 -8.26 15.58
N PHE A 168 -16.57 -7.88 16.03
CA PHE A 168 -15.44 -8.79 16.24
C PHE A 168 -14.93 -8.77 17.70
N GLY A 169 -15.56 -8.02 18.60
CA GLY A 169 -15.09 -7.85 19.97
C GLY A 169 -13.80 -7.06 20.08
N GLU A 170 -13.51 -6.21 19.09
CA GLU A 170 -12.31 -5.39 19.03
C GLU A 170 -12.46 -4.12 19.86
N ARG A 171 -11.33 -3.61 20.42
CA ARG A 171 -11.29 -2.36 21.18
C ARG A 171 -10.80 -1.15 20.38
N ILE A 172 -10.14 -1.38 19.23
CA ILE A 172 -9.70 -0.34 18.31
C ILE A 172 -10.84 -0.07 17.33
N GLY A 173 -11.13 1.20 17.10
CA GLY A 173 -12.19 1.62 16.19
C GLY A 173 -13.36 2.26 16.93
N PRO A 174 -14.47 2.52 16.25
CA PRO A 174 -15.65 3.18 16.81
C PRO A 174 -16.56 2.20 17.55
N GLU A 175 -17.42 2.73 18.43
CA GLU A 175 -18.49 1.96 19.08
C GLU A 175 -19.44 1.34 18.06
N THR A 176 -19.80 2.12 17.04
CA THR A 176 -20.67 1.69 15.93
C THR A 176 -19.88 1.79 14.61
N ALA A 177 -20.01 0.80 13.76
CA ALA A 177 -19.36 0.76 12.45
C ALA A 177 -19.62 2.03 11.64
N ASP A 178 -18.62 2.49 10.91
CA ASP A 178 -18.69 3.65 10.01
C ASP A 178 -17.94 3.40 8.70
N GLU A 179 -18.05 4.34 7.76
CA GLU A 179 -17.38 4.26 6.46
C GLU A 179 -16.03 4.98 6.41
N LYS A 180 -15.49 5.41 7.55
CA LYS A 180 -14.22 6.12 7.62
C LYS A 180 -13.05 5.16 7.42
N THR A 181 -11.97 5.71 6.86
CA THR A 181 -10.73 4.97 6.56
C THR A 181 -9.53 5.75 7.08
N MET A 182 -8.35 5.16 7.05
CA MET A 182 -7.12 5.91 7.18
C MET A 182 -6.89 6.76 5.93
N GLY A 183 -6.51 8.00 6.11
CA GLY A 183 -6.30 8.95 5.03
C GLY A 183 -5.12 8.60 4.10
N MET A 184 -4.89 9.50 3.16
CA MET A 184 -3.78 9.44 2.21
C MET A 184 -2.84 10.63 2.42
N SER A 185 -1.59 10.49 2.01
CA SER A 185 -0.56 11.54 2.14
C SER A 185 0.06 11.88 0.81
N ILE A 186 0.42 13.16 0.65
CA ILE A 186 1.42 13.59 -0.32
C ILE A 186 2.73 13.79 0.43
N LEU A 187 3.81 13.28 -0.16
CA LEU A 187 5.15 13.45 0.38
C LEU A 187 5.85 14.59 -0.34
N LEU A 188 6.70 15.30 0.38
CA LEU A 188 7.68 16.19 -0.21
C LEU A 188 9.10 15.84 0.26
N GLN A 189 10.07 16.11 -0.58
CA GLN A 189 11.49 15.94 -0.27
C GLN A 189 12.23 17.26 -0.44
N ALA A 190 13.09 17.55 0.50
CA ALA A 190 13.98 18.70 0.47
C ALA A 190 15.42 18.23 0.64
N ARG A 191 16.35 19.00 0.13
CA ARG A 191 17.78 18.77 0.31
C ARG A 191 18.50 19.99 0.82
N GLU A 192 19.55 19.78 1.58
CA GLU A 192 20.44 20.82 2.02
C GLU A 192 21.41 21.21 0.89
N THR A 193 21.69 22.51 0.79
CA THR A 193 22.63 23.09 -0.19
C THR A 193 23.72 23.87 0.55
N ASP A 194 24.78 24.25 -0.16
CA ASP A 194 25.91 25.05 0.35
C ASP A 194 25.64 26.57 0.36
N ARG A 195 24.41 27.00 0.03
CA ARG A 195 24.00 28.41 -0.06
C ARG A 195 22.58 28.60 0.43
N LYS A 196 22.24 29.84 0.74
CA LYS A 196 20.85 30.22 0.98
C LYS A 196 20.02 30.09 -0.29
N VAL A 197 18.85 29.49 -0.17
CA VAL A 197 17.89 29.29 -1.26
C VAL A 197 16.58 29.93 -0.83
N SER A 198 16.06 30.86 -1.65
CA SER A 198 14.73 31.44 -1.43
C SER A 198 13.64 30.51 -1.94
N PHE A 199 12.48 30.58 -1.30
CA PHE A 199 11.27 29.90 -1.76
C PHE A 199 10.14 30.94 -1.88
N VAL A 200 9.43 30.92 -2.99
CA VAL A 200 8.23 31.71 -3.22
C VAL A 200 7.06 30.75 -3.34
N PRO A 201 6.13 30.75 -2.37
CA PRO A 201 4.99 29.84 -2.43
C PRO A 201 4.07 30.19 -3.59
N PRO A 202 3.40 29.20 -4.21
CA PRO A 202 2.30 29.48 -5.12
C PRO A 202 1.15 30.19 -4.41
N GLU A 203 0.42 31.06 -5.12
CA GLU A 203 -0.72 31.81 -4.55
C GLU A 203 -1.85 30.89 -4.01
N TRP A 204 -1.96 29.68 -4.53
CA TRP A 204 -2.94 28.68 -4.10
C TRP A 204 -2.51 27.86 -2.88
N ALA A 205 -1.27 28.00 -2.38
CA ALA A 205 -0.81 27.31 -1.18
C ALA A 205 -1.53 27.84 0.08
N ASN A 206 -1.75 26.95 1.05
CA ASN A 206 -2.24 27.39 2.35
C ASN A 206 -1.18 28.24 3.06
N VAL A 207 -1.64 29.10 3.98
CA VAL A 207 -0.75 29.90 4.82
C VAL A 207 -0.83 29.40 6.26
N TYR A 208 0.31 29.06 6.81
CA TYR A 208 0.45 28.61 8.20
C TYR A 208 1.41 29.55 8.94
N GLU A 209 0.90 30.26 9.94
CA GLU A 209 1.71 31.21 10.70
C GLU A 209 2.47 30.53 11.86
N THR A 210 1.97 29.40 12.38
CA THR A 210 2.59 28.66 13.48
C THR A 210 2.59 27.16 13.18
N ASP A 211 3.44 26.40 13.89
CA ASP A 211 3.55 24.96 13.78
C ASP A 211 2.23 24.24 14.12
N GLU A 212 1.53 24.72 15.14
CA GLU A 212 0.27 24.13 15.60
C GLU A 212 -0.82 24.19 14.54
N ALA A 213 -0.74 25.14 13.60
CA ALA A 213 -1.73 25.31 12.54
C ALA A 213 -1.77 24.14 11.54
N PHE A 214 -0.70 23.34 11.45
CA PHE A 214 -0.62 22.19 10.54
C PHE A 214 -0.11 20.91 11.21
N SER A 215 0.33 20.97 12.45
CA SER A 215 0.78 19.84 13.25
C SER A 215 0.26 19.93 14.68
N PRO A 216 -1.09 19.95 14.87
CA PRO A 216 -1.68 20.17 16.19
C PRO A 216 -1.49 18.95 17.10
N PHE A 217 -1.22 17.76 16.53
CA PHE A 217 -1.19 16.52 17.29
C PHE A 217 0.11 15.77 17.11
N ILE A 218 0.55 15.21 18.21
CA ILE A 218 1.66 14.30 18.30
C ILE A 218 1.09 12.88 18.31
N ARG A 219 1.69 11.97 17.56
CA ARG A 219 1.32 10.56 17.57
C ARG A 219 1.47 9.97 18.97
N THR A 220 0.44 9.35 19.50
CA THR A 220 0.48 8.70 20.82
C THR A 220 0.82 7.23 20.67
N GLU A 221 1.85 6.75 21.35
CA GLU A 221 2.14 5.32 21.47
C GLU A 221 1.53 4.81 22.77
N THR A 222 0.83 3.65 22.68
CA THR A 222 0.27 2.98 23.85
C THR A 222 1.02 1.69 24.10
N GLN A 223 1.58 1.51 25.29
CA GLN A 223 2.23 0.29 25.71
C GLN A 223 1.53 -0.28 26.96
N ASN A 224 1.06 -1.53 26.87
CA ASN A 224 0.32 -2.20 27.95
C ASN A 224 -0.88 -1.40 28.46
N GLY A 225 -1.60 -0.70 27.56
CA GLY A 225 -2.75 0.13 27.94
C GLY A 225 -2.39 1.46 28.61
N THR A 226 -1.11 1.79 28.73
CA THR A 226 -0.65 3.08 29.23
C THR A 226 -0.19 3.94 28.05
N GLU A 227 -0.74 5.14 27.97
CA GLU A 227 -0.36 6.13 26.99
C GLU A 227 1.08 6.58 27.26
N ILE A 228 1.97 6.37 26.28
CA ILE A 228 3.31 6.92 26.30
C ILE A 228 3.25 8.25 25.56
N LYS A 229 3.54 9.35 26.25
CA LYS A 229 3.69 10.65 25.59
C LYS A 229 4.86 10.54 24.62
N PRO A 230 4.64 10.68 23.31
CA PRO A 230 5.72 10.70 22.36
C PRO A 230 6.61 11.94 22.62
N GLU A 231 7.88 11.81 22.31
CA GLU A 231 8.73 12.99 22.15
C GLU A 231 8.12 13.86 21.05
N ALA A 232 8.16 15.18 21.23
CA ALA A 232 7.71 16.12 20.22
C ALA A 232 8.38 15.73 18.90
N ARG A 233 7.57 15.49 17.86
CA ARG A 233 8.14 15.32 16.53
C ARG A 233 8.62 16.68 16.12
N ASP A 234 9.92 16.84 16.13
CA ASP A 234 10.54 17.95 15.47
C ASP A 234 10.11 17.88 14.00
N HIS A 235 9.71 19.01 13.45
CA HIS A 235 9.46 19.16 12.01
C HIS A 235 10.80 19.09 11.25
N GLU A 236 11.68 18.19 11.69
CA GLU A 236 12.98 17.99 11.10
C GLU A 236 12.83 17.58 9.65
N ILE A 237 13.32 18.43 8.81
CA ILE A 237 13.66 18.06 7.45
C ILE A 237 14.92 17.22 7.60
N GLY A 238 14.74 15.91 7.52
CA GLY A 238 15.84 14.98 7.76
C GLY A 238 17.03 15.27 6.85
N THR A 239 18.21 15.13 7.37
CA THR A 239 19.46 15.18 6.64
C THR A 239 19.44 14.13 5.53
N SER A 240 19.72 14.49 4.29
CA SER A 240 19.75 13.60 3.12
C SER A 240 18.43 12.89 2.76
N GLY A 241 17.55 13.58 2.06
CA GLY A 241 16.33 12.99 1.46
C GLY A 241 15.20 12.75 2.46
N GLY A 242 15.16 13.51 3.54
CA GLY A 242 14.08 13.49 4.52
C GLY A 242 12.74 13.78 3.85
N ASN A 243 11.82 12.82 3.96
CA ASN A 243 10.48 12.98 3.45
C ASN A 243 9.58 13.54 4.53
N LEU A 244 8.88 14.64 4.25
CA LEU A 244 7.72 15.06 5.03
C LEU A 244 6.52 14.28 4.50
N TRP A 245 5.98 13.36 5.30
CA TRP A 245 4.96 12.40 4.88
C TRP A 245 3.67 12.45 5.73
N TRP A 246 3.69 13.16 6.82
CA TRP A 246 2.62 13.21 7.83
C TRP A 246 1.45 14.14 7.47
N MET A 247 1.53 14.84 6.35
CA MET A 247 0.42 15.61 5.78
C MET A 247 -0.62 14.65 5.22
N GLU A 248 -1.69 14.45 5.95
CA GLU A 248 -2.69 13.42 5.69
C GLU A 248 -4.11 13.99 5.67
N LEU A 249 -4.92 13.52 4.74
CA LEU A 249 -6.35 13.81 4.61
C LEU A 249 -7.10 12.64 3.95
N GLY A 250 -8.44 12.75 3.95
CA GLY A 250 -9.31 11.95 3.09
C GLY A 250 -9.83 10.67 3.70
N GLY A 251 -9.66 10.46 5.03
CA GLY A 251 -10.23 9.32 5.72
C GLY A 251 -11.69 9.48 6.15
N GLU A 252 -12.22 10.71 6.16
CA GLU A 252 -13.60 11.01 6.60
C GLU A 252 -14.70 10.65 5.59
N GLY A 253 -14.34 10.19 4.40
CA GLY A 253 -15.29 9.86 3.34
C GLY A 253 -14.72 8.89 2.33
N PRO A 254 -15.43 8.61 1.23
CA PRO A 254 -15.04 7.59 0.27
C PRO A 254 -13.67 7.91 -0.36
N ALA A 255 -12.66 7.12 0.05
CA ALA A 255 -11.25 7.38 -0.23
C ALA A 255 -10.93 7.32 -1.73
N ILE A 256 -11.58 6.42 -2.48
CA ILE A 256 -11.33 6.24 -3.92
C ILE A 256 -11.92 7.41 -4.71
N GLU A 257 -13.19 7.70 -4.53
CA GLU A 257 -13.94 8.73 -5.28
C GLU A 257 -13.39 10.13 -5.01
N ASN A 258 -12.91 10.37 -3.80
CA ASN A 258 -12.37 11.65 -3.39
C ASN A 258 -10.88 11.84 -3.68
N THR A 259 -10.18 10.85 -4.26
CA THR A 259 -8.72 10.88 -4.41
C THR A 259 -8.21 12.16 -5.07
N GLU A 260 -8.81 12.57 -6.19
CA GLU A 260 -8.36 13.76 -6.94
C GLU A 260 -8.56 15.05 -6.15
N ARG A 261 -9.73 15.21 -5.53
CA ARG A 261 -10.01 16.36 -4.68
C ARG A 261 -9.11 16.42 -3.45
N THR A 262 -8.88 15.26 -2.83
CA THR A 262 -7.98 15.16 -1.67
C THR A 262 -6.54 15.46 -2.05
N ARG A 263 -6.07 15.01 -3.24
CA ARG A 263 -4.76 15.38 -3.77
C ARG A 263 -4.61 16.89 -3.89
N ASP A 264 -5.60 17.58 -4.46
CA ASP A 264 -5.53 19.03 -4.64
C ASP A 264 -5.43 19.77 -3.30
N GLU A 265 -6.19 19.33 -2.29
CA GLU A 265 -6.07 19.88 -0.93
C GLU A 265 -4.73 19.55 -0.26
N LEU A 266 -4.23 18.33 -0.44
CA LEU A 266 -2.91 17.93 0.08
C LEU A 266 -1.76 18.73 -0.55
N LEU A 267 -1.86 19.08 -1.84
CA LEU A 267 -0.88 19.96 -2.48
C LEU A 267 -0.88 21.36 -1.86
N LYS A 268 -2.05 21.94 -1.60
CA LYS A 268 -2.15 23.24 -0.89
C LYS A 268 -1.48 23.18 0.48
N ILE A 269 -1.69 22.08 1.20
CA ILE A 269 -1.09 21.84 2.51
C ILE A 269 0.44 21.68 2.37
N ALA A 270 0.90 20.83 1.45
CA ALA A 270 2.33 20.54 1.29
C ALA A 270 3.15 21.80 0.97
N PHE A 271 2.68 22.61 0.02
CA PHE A 271 3.34 23.87 -0.32
C PHE A 271 3.22 24.91 0.79
N GLY A 272 2.12 24.94 1.52
CA GLY A 272 1.95 25.83 2.67
C GLY A 272 2.82 25.47 3.86
N VAL A 273 2.97 24.17 4.15
CA VAL A 273 3.90 23.68 5.18
C VAL A 273 5.34 23.99 4.80
N TRP A 274 5.72 23.80 3.54
CA TRP A 274 7.05 24.17 3.08
C TRP A 274 7.30 25.67 3.13
N ASP A 275 6.30 26.52 2.81
CA ASP A 275 6.38 27.99 2.99
C ASP A 275 6.61 28.36 4.45
N HIS A 276 5.88 27.75 5.38
CA HIS A 276 6.09 27.97 6.80
C HIS A 276 7.52 27.62 7.23
N ILE A 277 7.99 26.43 6.87
CA ILE A 277 9.34 25.96 7.20
C ILE A 277 10.43 26.90 6.65
N LYS A 278 10.24 27.44 5.45
CA LYS A 278 11.23 28.27 4.78
C LYS A 278 11.17 29.76 5.19
N ASN A 279 9.98 30.29 5.38
CA ASN A 279 9.77 31.74 5.39
C ASN A 279 9.16 32.28 6.69
N ARG A 280 8.51 31.43 7.50
CA ARG A 280 7.70 31.89 8.64
C ARG A 280 8.14 31.31 9.97
N GLY A 281 8.57 30.05 10.01
CA GLY A 281 9.04 29.37 11.22
C GLY A 281 10.54 29.51 11.44
N GLU A 282 11.00 29.26 12.66
CA GLU A 282 12.42 29.26 13.03
C GLU A 282 13.04 27.86 12.88
N HIS A 283 12.91 27.27 11.68
CA HIS A 283 13.36 25.87 11.41
C HIS A 283 14.82 25.76 10.94
N GLY A 284 15.55 26.88 10.81
CA GLY A 284 16.96 26.87 10.39
C GLY A 284 17.20 26.38 8.97
N CYS A 285 16.19 26.46 8.10
CA CYS A 285 16.19 25.87 6.77
C CYS A 285 16.58 26.81 5.62
N ASP A 286 17.32 27.88 5.89
CA ASP A 286 17.76 28.89 4.91
C ASP A 286 18.43 28.27 3.69
N ASN A 287 19.26 27.27 3.89
CA ASN A 287 20.03 26.56 2.87
C ASN A 287 19.36 25.29 2.33
N TRP A 288 18.10 25.04 2.67
CA TRP A 288 17.34 23.93 2.14
C TRP A 288 16.52 24.34 0.93
N GLU A 289 16.44 23.46 -0.07
CA GLU A 289 15.57 23.64 -1.25
C GLU A 289 14.59 22.48 -1.38
N LEU A 290 13.38 22.79 -1.85
CA LEU A 290 12.39 21.79 -2.19
C LEU A 290 12.83 21.08 -3.48
N GLU A 291 13.11 19.80 -3.40
CA GLU A 291 13.61 19.00 -4.53
C GLU A 291 12.48 18.28 -5.25
N TRP A 292 11.49 17.81 -4.49
CA TRP A 292 10.43 17.01 -5.07
C TRP A 292 9.14 17.11 -4.24
N VAL A 293 8.00 17.11 -4.93
CA VAL A 293 6.67 17.00 -4.34
C VAL A 293 5.90 15.90 -5.08
N GLY A 294 5.28 15.00 -4.37
CA GLY A 294 4.42 13.97 -4.94
C GLY A 294 3.12 14.56 -5.46
N PHE A 295 2.68 14.13 -6.65
CA PHE A 295 1.38 14.47 -7.22
C PHE A 295 0.40 13.29 -7.19
N LEU A 296 0.85 12.14 -6.72
CA LEU A 296 0.04 10.96 -6.52
C LEU A 296 -0.03 10.66 -5.02
N PRO A 297 -1.21 10.74 -4.40
CA PRO A 297 -1.32 10.47 -2.96
C PRO A 297 -1.11 9.01 -2.64
N GLY A 298 -0.29 8.74 -1.63
CA GLY A 298 -0.11 7.41 -1.06
C GLY A 298 -1.27 7.07 -0.15
N LYS A 299 -2.17 6.20 -0.60
CA LYS A 299 -3.30 5.71 0.18
C LYS A 299 -2.84 4.68 1.20
N ARG A 300 -3.45 4.73 2.40
CA ARG A 300 -3.26 3.72 3.45
C ARG A 300 -4.35 2.67 3.45
N GLU A 301 -5.58 3.10 3.24
CA GLU A 301 -6.78 2.26 3.26
C GLU A 301 -7.77 2.68 2.20
N SER A 302 -8.59 1.71 1.74
CA SER A 302 -9.78 1.91 0.94
C SER A 302 -10.73 0.71 1.13
N VAL A 303 -10.64 -0.30 0.29
CA VAL A 303 -11.51 -1.49 0.27
C VAL A 303 -10.71 -2.72 0.66
N ARG A 304 -11.28 -3.57 1.50
CA ARG A 304 -10.70 -4.84 1.95
C ARG A 304 -11.60 -5.99 1.51
N TYR A 305 -11.00 -7.05 0.98
CA TYR A 305 -11.73 -8.26 0.62
C TYR A 305 -12.20 -9.05 1.84
N ILE A 306 -13.15 -9.95 1.60
CA ILE A 306 -13.56 -10.96 2.57
C ILE A 306 -13.08 -12.32 2.08
N GLY A 307 -12.20 -12.95 2.86
CA GLY A 307 -11.73 -14.33 2.70
C GLY A 307 -12.51 -15.31 3.58
N ASP A 308 -12.03 -16.53 3.66
CA ASP A 308 -12.62 -17.54 4.58
C ASP A 308 -12.32 -17.22 6.05
N ILE A 309 -11.27 -16.44 6.31
CA ILE A 309 -10.99 -15.82 7.62
C ILE A 309 -10.88 -14.31 7.43
N VAL A 310 -11.40 -13.56 8.40
CA VAL A 310 -11.10 -12.13 8.58
C VAL A 310 -10.13 -12.04 9.74
N LEU A 311 -8.89 -11.63 9.49
CA LEU A 311 -7.89 -11.41 10.55
C LEU A 311 -8.31 -10.22 11.40
N THR A 312 -8.28 -10.38 12.72
CA THR A 312 -8.76 -9.40 13.68
C THR A 312 -7.65 -8.81 14.55
N GLN A 313 -7.93 -7.68 15.22
CA GLN A 313 -7.07 -7.16 16.29
C GLN A 313 -6.76 -8.21 17.34
N ASN A 314 -7.77 -8.97 17.75
CA ASN A 314 -7.64 -9.98 18.81
C ASN A 314 -6.67 -11.10 18.38
N ASP A 315 -6.75 -11.56 17.13
CA ASP A 315 -5.80 -12.53 16.58
C ASP A 315 -4.35 -12.05 16.66
N ILE A 316 -4.13 -10.76 16.37
CA ILE A 316 -2.80 -10.14 16.44
C ILE A 316 -2.34 -10.03 17.90
N GLU A 317 -3.14 -9.43 18.79
CA GLU A 317 -2.76 -9.17 20.18
C GLU A 317 -2.50 -10.46 20.97
N GLU A 318 -3.31 -11.50 20.72
CA GLU A 318 -3.16 -12.81 21.33
C GLU A 318 -2.03 -13.64 20.69
N ASN A 319 -1.41 -13.13 19.61
CA ASN A 319 -0.43 -13.86 18.83
C ASN A 319 -0.94 -15.26 18.44
N ARG A 320 -2.16 -15.30 17.93
CA ARG A 320 -2.84 -16.53 17.57
C ARG A 320 -2.03 -17.32 16.55
N ARG A 321 -1.95 -18.64 16.74
CA ARG A 321 -1.32 -19.58 15.81
C ARG A 321 -2.35 -20.13 14.85
N PHE A 322 -1.93 -20.26 13.57
CA PHE A 322 -2.77 -20.77 12.50
C PHE A 322 -2.08 -21.94 11.80
N ASP A 323 -2.81 -23.03 11.60
CA ASP A 323 -2.29 -24.22 10.93
C ASP A 323 -1.92 -23.93 9.47
N ASP A 324 -2.53 -22.92 8.87
CA ASP A 324 -2.33 -22.43 7.52
C ASP A 324 -1.52 -21.11 7.46
N ALA A 325 -0.68 -20.83 8.44
CA ALA A 325 0.17 -19.64 8.44
C ALA A 325 1.15 -19.64 7.24
N VAL A 326 1.10 -18.58 6.41
CA VAL A 326 1.93 -18.45 5.18
C VAL A 326 2.77 -17.18 5.15
N ALA A 327 2.49 -16.26 6.06
CA ALA A 327 3.20 -15.00 6.19
C ALA A 327 3.20 -14.55 7.66
N TYR A 328 3.95 -13.50 7.94
CA TYR A 328 3.97 -12.86 9.25
C TYR A 328 3.95 -11.34 9.14
N GLY A 329 3.41 -10.69 10.15
CA GLY A 329 3.52 -9.26 10.38
C GLY A 329 4.30 -8.99 11.68
N GLY A 330 4.44 -7.73 12.04
CA GLY A 330 5.18 -7.31 13.24
C GLY A 330 5.29 -5.79 13.34
N TRP A 331 4.57 -5.06 12.50
CA TRP A 331 4.37 -3.63 12.66
C TRP A 331 3.28 -3.40 13.71
N PRO A 332 3.39 -2.39 14.57
CA PRO A 332 2.29 -2.00 15.45
C PRO A 332 1.00 -1.72 14.67
N MET A 333 -0.14 -1.86 15.30
CA MET A 333 -1.42 -1.43 14.72
C MET A 333 -1.45 0.11 14.73
N ASP A 334 -1.02 0.70 13.62
CA ASP A 334 -0.82 2.13 13.41
C ASP A 334 -2.09 2.73 12.81
N ASP A 335 -3.05 3.01 13.70
CA ASP A 335 -4.36 3.54 13.36
C ASP A 335 -4.31 5.05 13.19
N HIS A 336 -4.40 5.49 11.93
CA HIS A 336 -4.39 6.90 11.58
C HIS A 336 -5.78 7.50 11.71
N ASN A 337 -5.88 8.63 12.44
CA ASN A 337 -7.14 9.34 12.54
C ASN A 337 -7.68 9.76 11.16
N PRO A 338 -8.92 9.44 10.82
CA PRO A 338 -9.53 9.77 9.52
C PRO A 338 -9.46 11.24 9.12
N GLY A 339 -9.51 12.15 10.09
CA GLY A 339 -9.40 13.60 9.88
C GLY A 339 -8.00 14.07 9.46
N GLY A 340 -6.96 13.23 9.67
CA GLY A 340 -5.59 13.54 9.33
C GLY A 340 -5.11 14.85 9.97
N ILE A 341 -4.58 15.77 9.17
CA ILE A 341 -4.10 17.08 9.64
C ILE A 341 -5.22 17.98 10.22
N LYS A 342 -6.47 17.68 9.91
CA LYS A 342 -7.66 18.40 10.42
C LYS A 342 -8.34 17.68 11.57
N ALA A 343 -7.76 16.59 12.06
CA ALA A 343 -8.32 15.83 13.16
C ALA A 343 -8.35 16.65 14.47
N ASP A 344 -9.28 16.31 15.34
CA ASP A 344 -9.39 16.85 16.70
C ASP A 344 -8.69 15.99 17.77
N SER A 345 -8.11 14.85 17.34
CA SER A 345 -7.38 13.91 18.18
C SER A 345 -6.24 13.26 17.39
N PRO A 346 -5.16 12.81 18.06
CA PRO A 346 -4.02 12.23 17.39
C PRO A 346 -4.31 10.84 16.80
N SER A 347 -3.50 10.43 15.83
CA SER A 347 -3.39 9.03 15.42
C SER A 347 -2.75 8.20 16.54
N VAL A 348 -3.19 6.94 16.70
CA VAL A 348 -2.73 6.07 17.78
C VAL A 348 -2.00 4.86 17.22
N MET A 349 -0.87 4.52 17.82
CA MET A 349 -0.10 3.33 17.46
C MET A 349 -0.19 2.33 18.61
N TYR A 350 -0.95 1.25 18.40
CA TYR A 350 -1.13 0.18 19.40
C TYR A 350 -0.06 -0.89 19.24
N PRO A 351 0.50 -1.42 20.35
CA PRO A 351 1.48 -2.50 20.29
C PRO A 351 0.93 -3.75 19.59
N ALA A 352 1.78 -4.40 18.83
CA ALA A 352 1.53 -5.72 18.27
C ALA A 352 2.72 -6.64 18.53
N PRO A 353 2.51 -7.94 18.73
CA PRO A 353 3.59 -8.90 18.74
C PRO A 353 4.43 -8.83 17.45
N SER A 354 5.70 -9.11 17.54
CA SER A 354 6.56 -9.20 16.37
C SER A 354 7.49 -10.43 16.50
N PRO A 355 7.32 -11.43 15.63
CA PRO A 355 6.28 -11.54 14.60
C PRO A 355 4.93 -12.10 15.13
N TYR A 356 3.85 -11.86 14.38
CA TYR A 356 2.58 -12.59 14.48
C TYR A 356 2.25 -13.25 13.14
N GLU A 357 1.43 -14.30 13.15
CA GLU A 357 1.12 -15.09 11.96
C GLU A 357 -0.04 -14.51 11.14
N ILE A 358 0.02 -14.69 9.81
CA ILE A 358 -1.06 -14.35 8.88
C ILE A 358 -1.47 -15.63 8.14
N PRO A 359 -2.74 -16.09 8.27
CA PRO A 359 -3.20 -17.31 7.66
C PRO A 359 -3.48 -17.16 6.15
N TYR A 360 -3.31 -18.25 5.41
CA TYR A 360 -3.58 -18.30 3.98
C TYR A 360 -5.05 -17.97 3.63
N ARG A 361 -5.99 -18.39 4.49
CA ARG A 361 -7.43 -18.14 4.32
C ARG A 361 -7.83 -16.64 4.34
N CYS A 362 -6.90 -15.75 4.65
CA CYS A 362 -7.07 -14.29 4.47
C CYS A 362 -6.70 -13.79 3.07
N LEU A 363 -6.22 -14.64 2.15
CA LEU A 363 -5.57 -14.25 0.90
C LEU A 363 -6.33 -14.67 -0.38
N TYR A 364 -7.53 -15.24 -0.24
CA TYR A 364 -8.40 -15.58 -1.38
C TYR A 364 -9.86 -15.29 -1.07
N SER A 365 -10.66 -15.11 -2.12
CA SER A 365 -12.07 -14.69 -2.01
C SER A 365 -12.96 -15.79 -1.46
N VAL A 366 -13.88 -15.40 -0.56
CA VAL A 366 -14.88 -16.29 0.00
C VAL A 366 -15.92 -16.76 -1.04
N ASN A 367 -16.10 -16.02 -2.14
CA ASN A 367 -17.17 -16.28 -3.12
C ASN A 367 -16.76 -16.23 -4.58
N ILE A 368 -15.55 -15.83 -4.92
CA ILE A 368 -14.99 -15.93 -6.28
C ILE A 368 -13.86 -16.95 -6.24
N ASP A 369 -14.13 -18.13 -6.79
CA ASP A 369 -13.33 -19.33 -6.56
C ASP A 369 -11.88 -19.23 -7.01
N ASN A 370 -11.57 -18.44 -8.03
CA ASN A 370 -10.25 -18.32 -8.63
C ASN A 370 -9.58 -16.96 -8.39
N LEU A 371 -10.02 -16.23 -7.35
CA LEU A 371 -9.50 -14.90 -7.01
C LEU A 371 -8.67 -14.93 -5.74
N PHE A 372 -7.39 -14.61 -5.87
CA PHE A 372 -6.46 -14.24 -4.80
C PHE A 372 -6.45 -12.72 -4.56
N PHE A 373 -5.96 -12.32 -3.40
CA PHE A 373 -5.60 -10.93 -3.15
C PHE A 373 -4.40 -10.84 -2.20
N ALA A 374 -3.56 -9.84 -2.40
CA ALA A 374 -2.43 -9.54 -1.53
C ALA A 374 -2.11 -8.04 -1.54
N GLY A 375 -1.69 -7.54 -0.40
CA GLY A 375 -1.45 -6.12 -0.18
C GLY A 375 -2.20 -5.65 1.05
N ARG A 376 -2.53 -4.35 1.10
CA ARG A 376 -3.32 -3.78 2.19
C ARG A 376 -4.78 -4.22 2.18
N ASN A 377 -5.24 -4.77 1.08
CA ASN A 377 -6.63 -5.15 0.80
C ASN A 377 -6.98 -6.61 1.13
N ILE A 378 -6.14 -7.32 1.89
CA ILE A 378 -6.45 -8.67 2.36
C ILE A 378 -7.67 -8.70 3.29
N SER A 379 -8.14 -9.92 3.60
CA SER A 379 -9.26 -10.12 4.52
C SER A 379 -8.83 -9.87 5.97
N ALA A 380 -9.04 -8.65 6.43
CA ALA A 380 -8.72 -8.21 7.78
C ALA A 380 -9.71 -7.12 8.23
N THR A 381 -9.89 -6.96 9.53
CA THR A 381 -10.59 -5.78 10.07
C THR A 381 -9.75 -4.53 9.86
N HIS A 382 -10.37 -3.35 9.98
CA HIS A 382 -9.66 -2.07 9.95
C HIS A 382 -8.50 -2.05 10.95
N ALA A 383 -8.74 -2.50 12.20
CA ALA A 383 -7.74 -2.54 13.24
C ALA A 383 -6.56 -3.46 12.88
N ALA A 384 -6.81 -4.69 12.46
CA ALA A 384 -5.76 -5.61 12.03
C ALA A 384 -5.02 -5.10 10.80
N MET A 385 -5.74 -4.52 9.82
CA MET A 385 -5.17 -3.97 8.60
C MET A 385 -4.21 -2.80 8.90
N SER A 386 -4.43 -2.02 9.95
CA SER A 386 -3.53 -0.94 10.35
C SER A 386 -2.09 -1.43 10.63
N SER A 387 -1.92 -2.71 10.96
CA SER A 387 -0.63 -3.39 11.06
C SER A 387 -0.20 -4.09 9.76
N THR A 388 -1.09 -4.87 9.13
CA THR A 388 -0.72 -5.73 7.99
C THR A 388 -0.43 -4.98 6.70
N ARG A 389 -0.87 -3.71 6.58
CA ARG A 389 -0.76 -2.88 5.39
C ARG A 389 0.66 -2.42 5.03
N VAL A 390 1.62 -2.54 5.92
CA VAL A 390 2.99 -2.09 5.62
C VAL A 390 3.62 -2.92 4.52
N MET A 391 4.40 -2.27 3.67
CA MET A 391 4.83 -2.86 2.39
C MET A 391 5.71 -4.09 2.53
N GLY A 392 6.51 -4.20 3.59
CA GLY A 392 7.29 -5.40 3.90
C GLY A 392 6.38 -6.61 4.10
N THR A 393 5.40 -6.49 5.00
CA THR A 393 4.40 -7.53 5.24
C THR A 393 3.62 -7.84 3.95
N CYS A 394 3.14 -6.81 3.23
CA CYS A 394 2.46 -6.98 1.95
C CYS A 394 3.30 -7.76 0.91
N SER A 395 4.62 -7.62 0.96
CA SER A 395 5.54 -8.36 0.08
C SER A 395 5.54 -9.87 0.36
N LEU A 396 5.49 -10.27 1.63
CA LEU A 396 5.34 -11.68 2.01
C LEU A 396 4.00 -12.25 1.56
N LEU A 397 2.92 -11.47 1.70
CA LEU A 397 1.59 -11.87 1.20
C LEU A 397 1.62 -12.11 -0.31
N GLY A 398 2.27 -11.21 -1.06
CA GLY A 398 2.50 -11.39 -2.50
C GLY A 398 3.27 -12.68 -2.82
N GLN A 399 4.37 -12.95 -2.10
CA GLN A 399 5.14 -14.18 -2.29
C GLN A 399 4.30 -15.42 -1.96
N ALA A 400 3.47 -15.38 -0.92
CA ALA A 400 2.61 -16.48 -0.54
C ALA A 400 1.60 -16.82 -1.64
N ILE A 401 0.84 -15.82 -2.15
CA ILE A 401 -0.15 -16.07 -3.21
C ILE A 401 0.52 -16.46 -4.55
N GLY A 402 1.70 -15.93 -4.86
CA GLY A 402 2.45 -16.34 -6.05
C GLY A 402 2.87 -17.80 -6.00
N ASN A 403 3.36 -18.26 -4.84
CA ASN A 403 3.66 -19.68 -4.62
C ASN A 403 2.40 -20.55 -4.68
N ALA A 404 1.30 -20.11 -4.06
CA ALA A 404 0.01 -20.79 -4.06
C ALA A 404 -0.54 -20.92 -5.49
N ALA A 405 -0.52 -19.84 -6.27
CA ALA A 405 -0.96 -19.83 -7.66
C ALA A 405 -0.16 -20.84 -8.51
N ALA A 406 1.16 -20.94 -8.32
CA ALA A 406 1.96 -21.93 -9.03
C ALA A 406 1.60 -23.37 -8.66
N ILE A 407 1.24 -23.65 -7.41
CA ILE A 407 0.73 -24.96 -6.98
C ILE A 407 -0.63 -25.23 -7.65
N CYS A 408 -1.56 -24.25 -7.60
CA CYS A 408 -2.86 -24.37 -8.25
C CYS A 408 -2.73 -24.68 -9.75
N VAL A 409 -1.86 -23.96 -10.46
CA VAL A 409 -1.59 -24.20 -11.89
C VAL A 409 -1.08 -25.60 -12.14
N LYS A 410 -0.07 -26.03 -11.36
CA LYS A 410 0.58 -27.33 -11.55
C LYS A 410 -0.35 -28.51 -11.26
N GLU A 411 -1.14 -28.42 -10.20
CA GLU A 411 -2.01 -29.49 -9.73
C GLU A 411 -3.46 -29.36 -10.21
N ASN A 412 -3.77 -28.32 -11.02
CA ASN A 412 -5.12 -27.97 -11.50
C ASN A 412 -6.13 -27.81 -10.35
N LEU A 413 -5.75 -27.03 -9.34
CA LEU A 413 -6.52 -26.75 -8.14
C LEU A 413 -7.01 -25.29 -8.16
N LEU A 414 -7.98 -25.00 -7.29
CA LEU A 414 -8.41 -23.63 -6.97
C LEU A 414 -7.76 -23.16 -5.66
N PRO A 415 -7.74 -21.86 -5.37
CA PRO A 415 -7.16 -21.31 -4.15
C PRO A 415 -7.54 -22.04 -2.87
N ARG A 416 -8.81 -22.38 -2.70
CA ARG A 416 -9.34 -23.04 -1.50
C ARG A 416 -8.91 -24.51 -1.38
N ASP A 417 -8.53 -25.15 -2.48
CA ASP A 417 -8.27 -26.61 -2.52
C ASP A 417 -6.87 -26.99 -2.00
N ILE A 418 -5.98 -26.03 -1.79
CA ILE A 418 -4.59 -26.29 -1.37
C ILE A 418 -4.33 -26.22 0.14
N ILE A 419 -5.40 -26.17 0.96
CA ILE A 419 -5.35 -26.17 2.43
C ILE A 419 -5.53 -27.61 2.92
#